data_ad77e961569d7064ed421ac39aa39d81
#
_entry.id   ad77e961569d7064ed421ac39aa39d81
#
_cell.length_a   1.000
_cell.length_b   1.000
_cell.length_c   1.000
_cell.angle_alpha   90.00
_cell.angle_beta   90.00
_cell.angle_gamma   90.00
#
_symmetry.space_group_name_H-M   'P 1'
#
loop_
_entity.id
_entity.type
_entity.pdbx_description
1 polymer ?
#
loop_
_entity_poly.entity_id
_entity_poly.type
_entity_poly.pdbx_seq_one_letter_code
_entity_poly.pdbx_strand_id
1 'polypeptide(L)'
;ATDGKFFKIDEYKTLIEGNQTDKDGNLVILYATDKVAQYRYIKEAENKGYSVLVMNGQLDSHLLGLLEQKVEKSRFCRVDSDVIDNLIRKESAKNEEITDSQRDTFSTLFKSQIPSIEKCDFNVAFAAMDETAAPAVITQSEYMRRMKEMAALQPGMNFYGELPDSYMLTINTSHPVVKTIMDETQNAVGADVDQLTAKLDAVNAVIKAIRDTDKDGKGLDEEKKQELAKNESE
;
A
#
# COMPACT_ATOMS: atom_id res chain seq x y z
N ALA A 1 -11.78 -13.56 -19.64
CA ALA A 1 -12.22 -12.62 -18.59
C ALA A 1 -13.14 -13.32 -17.58
N THR A 2 -13.51 -12.63 -16.52
CA THR A 2 -14.39 -13.17 -15.45
C THR A 2 -15.78 -13.56 -15.93
N ASP A 3 -16.25 -12.95 -17.01
CA ASP A 3 -17.52 -13.28 -17.71
C ASP A 3 -17.44 -14.54 -18.59
N GLY A 4 -16.32 -15.25 -18.60
CA GLY A 4 -16.09 -16.46 -19.39
C GLY A 4 -15.68 -16.25 -20.83
N LYS A 5 -15.54 -15.00 -21.29
CA LYS A 5 -15.08 -14.71 -22.65
C LYS A 5 -13.58 -14.83 -22.79
N PHE A 6 -13.15 -15.26 -23.98
CA PHE A 6 -11.76 -15.30 -24.40
C PHE A 6 -11.51 -14.23 -25.45
N PHE A 7 -10.33 -13.62 -25.37
CA PHE A 7 -9.93 -12.52 -26.26
C PHE A 7 -8.53 -12.76 -26.81
N LYS A 8 -8.28 -12.29 -28.03
CA LYS A 8 -6.90 -12.01 -28.45
C LYS A 8 -6.41 -10.76 -27.73
N ILE A 9 -5.10 -10.64 -27.59
CA ILE A 9 -4.50 -9.53 -26.83
C ILE A 9 -4.93 -8.16 -27.37
N ASP A 10 -4.93 -7.98 -28.69
CA ASP A 10 -5.29 -6.70 -29.31
C ASP A 10 -6.79 -6.38 -29.17
N GLU A 11 -7.64 -7.39 -29.24
CA GLU A 11 -9.08 -7.24 -28.99
C GLU A 11 -9.34 -6.82 -27.53
N TYR A 12 -8.61 -7.41 -26.60
CA TYR A 12 -8.75 -7.07 -25.18
C TYR A 12 -8.23 -5.66 -24.88
N LYS A 13 -7.09 -5.26 -25.46
CA LYS A 13 -6.59 -3.88 -25.36
C LYS A 13 -7.65 -2.87 -25.80
N THR A 14 -8.21 -3.06 -26.99
CA THR A 14 -9.26 -2.17 -27.52
C THR A 14 -10.49 -2.13 -26.61
N LEU A 15 -10.85 -3.26 -25.99
CA LEU A 15 -11.99 -3.33 -25.06
C LEU A 15 -11.77 -2.46 -23.82
N ILE A 16 -10.56 -2.44 -23.28
CA ILE A 16 -10.29 -1.85 -21.95
C ILE A 16 -9.63 -0.47 -22.01
N GLU A 17 -9.02 -0.07 -23.14
CA GLU A 17 -8.21 1.16 -23.25
C GLU A 17 -8.96 2.42 -22.83
N GLY A 18 -10.25 2.53 -23.16
CA GLY A 18 -11.07 3.68 -22.80
C GLY A 18 -11.34 3.82 -21.30
N ASN A 19 -11.28 2.73 -20.55
CA ASN A 19 -11.64 2.72 -19.13
C ASN A 19 -10.52 2.32 -18.18
N GLN A 20 -9.52 1.57 -18.67
CA GLN A 20 -8.42 1.06 -17.84
C GLN A 20 -7.05 1.68 -18.19
N THR A 21 -7.03 2.88 -18.77
CA THR A 21 -5.82 3.67 -18.92
C THR A 21 -5.65 4.60 -17.73
N ASP A 22 -4.47 4.57 -17.10
CA ASP A 22 -4.15 5.43 -15.97
C ASP A 22 -3.80 6.87 -16.41
N LYS A 23 -3.61 7.77 -15.44
CA LYS A 23 -3.26 9.18 -15.69
C LYS A 23 -1.95 9.38 -16.44
N ASP A 24 -1.06 8.39 -16.41
CA ASP A 24 0.26 8.43 -17.05
C ASP A 24 0.22 7.79 -18.47
N GLY A 25 -0.97 7.39 -18.91
CA GLY A 25 -1.20 6.79 -20.21
C GLY A 25 -0.84 5.31 -20.31
N ASN A 26 -0.69 4.63 -19.17
CA ASN A 26 -0.42 3.19 -19.15
C ASN A 26 -1.74 2.41 -19.09
N LEU A 27 -1.84 1.38 -19.92
CA LEU A 27 -2.94 0.45 -19.90
C LEU A 27 -2.80 -0.51 -18.72
N VAL A 28 -3.79 -0.52 -17.82
CA VAL A 28 -3.78 -1.39 -16.64
C VAL A 28 -4.66 -2.61 -16.89
N ILE A 29 -4.03 -3.76 -17.01
CA ILE A 29 -4.70 -5.03 -17.25
C ILE A 29 -4.89 -5.70 -15.89
N LEU A 30 -6.13 -5.68 -15.39
CA LEU A 30 -6.48 -6.34 -14.14
C LEU A 30 -6.63 -7.84 -14.36
N TYR A 31 -6.14 -8.62 -13.40
CA TYR A 31 -6.31 -10.07 -13.42
C TYR A 31 -6.59 -10.66 -12.04
N ALA A 32 -7.18 -11.84 -12.04
CA ALA A 32 -7.43 -12.66 -10.86
C ALA A 32 -6.90 -14.07 -11.10
N THR A 33 -6.34 -14.70 -10.07
CA THR A 33 -5.86 -16.08 -10.09
C THR A 33 -6.85 -17.06 -9.46
N ASP A 34 -7.68 -16.57 -8.54
CA ASP A 34 -8.75 -17.33 -7.89
C ASP A 34 -10.02 -16.48 -7.82
N LYS A 35 -11.03 -16.84 -8.59
CA LYS A 35 -12.31 -16.12 -8.65
C LYS A 35 -13.09 -16.15 -7.34
N VAL A 36 -12.91 -17.18 -6.53
CA VAL A 36 -13.64 -17.33 -5.26
C VAL A 36 -12.95 -16.52 -4.16
N ALA A 37 -11.66 -16.73 -3.96
CA ALA A 37 -10.88 -16.00 -2.96
C ALA A 37 -10.84 -14.50 -3.24
N GLN A 38 -10.80 -14.10 -4.52
CA GLN A 38 -10.71 -12.70 -4.95
C GLN A 38 -12.06 -12.09 -5.37
N TYR A 39 -13.17 -12.76 -5.07
CA TYR A 39 -14.51 -12.36 -5.51
C TYR A 39 -14.84 -10.89 -5.19
N ARG A 40 -14.53 -10.44 -3.97
CA ARG A 40 -14.80 -9.08 -3.53
C ARG A 40 -14.08 -8.04 -4.40
N TYR A 41 -12.79 -8.24 -4.64
CA TYR A 41 -11.96 -7.34 -5.46
C TYR A 41 -12.40 -7.33 -6.92
N ILE A 42 -12.78 -8.51 -7.45
CA ILE A 42 -13.35 -8.63 -8.80
C ILE A 42 -14.63 -7.82 -8.90
N LYS A 43 -15.55 -7.96 -7.94
CA LYS A 43 -16.81 -7.21 -7.93
C LYS A 43 -16.61 -5.70 -7.82
N GLU A 44 -15.64 -5.26 -7.02
CA GLU A 44 -15.31 -3.86 -6.89
C GLU A 44 -14.78 -3.28 -8.23
N ALA A 45 -13.91 -4.03 -8.92
CA ALA A 45 -13.45 -3.67 -10.25
C ALA A 45 -14.59 -3.63 -11.29
N GLU A 46 -15.44 -4.66 -11.31
CA GLU A 46 -16.59 -4.76 -12.21
C GLU A 46 -17.60 -3.62 -11.97
N ASN A 47 -17.85 -3.23 -10.73
CA ASN A 47 -18.75 -2.11 -10.39
C ASN A 47 -18.23 -0.76 -10.93
N LYS A 48 -16.91 -0.62 -11.07
CA LYS A 48 -16.29 0.54 -11.73
C LYS A 48 -16.23 0.40 -13.25
N GLY A 49 -16.81 -0.66 -13.82
CA GLY A 49 -16.83 -0.95 -15.25
C GLY A 49 -15.50 -1.48 -15.79
N TYR A 50 -14.63 -1.99 -14.93
CA TYR A 50 -13.36 -2.58 -15.32
C TYR A 50 -13.52 -4.06 -15.68
N SER A 51 -12.77 -4.50 -16.68
CA SER A 51 -12.68 -5.91 -17.07
C SER A 51 -11.54 -6.58 -16.32
N VAL A 52 -11.74 -7.80 -15.87
CA VAL A 52 -10.73 -8.58 -15.13
C VAL A 52 -10.48 -9.89 -15.87
N LEU A 53 -9.22 -10.18 -16.19
CA LEU A 53 -8.79 -11.47 -16.74
C LEU A 53 -8.74 -12.55 -15.66
N VAL A 54 -8.99 -13.79 -16.04
CA VAL A 54 -8.73 -14.95 -15.18
C VAL A 54 -7.42 -15.59 -15.65
N MET A 55 -6.45 -15.60 -14.78
CA MET A 55 -5.11 -16.13 -15.02
C MET A 55 -4.79 -17.12 -13.89
N ASN A 56 -5.33 -18.34 -14.02
CA ASN A 56 -5.23 -19.39 -13.02
C ASN A 56 -4.38 -20.60 -13.46
N GLY A 57 -3.68 -20.45 -14.58
CA GLY A 57 -2.75 -21.45 -15.09
C GLY A 57 -1.39 -21.39 -14.37
N GLN A 58 -0.74 -22.54 -14.21
CA GLN A 58 0.58 -22.63 -13.56
C GLN A 58 1.67 -21.79 -14.23
N LEU A 59 1.55 -21.54 -15.53
CA LEU A 59 2.52 -20.75 -16.32
C LEU A 59 2.14 -19.27 -16.43
N ASP A 60 0.98 -18.86 -15.93
CA ASP A 60 0.48 -17.51 -16.15
C ASP A 60 1.39 -16.46 -15.48
N SER A 61 1.94 -16.74 -14.30
CA SER A 61 2.89 -15.84 -13.62
C SER A 61 4.15 -15.56 -14.46
N HIS A 62 4.65 -16.56 -15.18
CA HIS A 62 5.78 -16.39 -16.10
C HIS A 62 5.38 -15.64 -17.38
N LEU A 63 4.15 -15.87 -17.84
CA LEU A 63 3.61 -15.24 -19.03
C LEU A 63 3.40 -13.73 -18.82
N LEU A 64 3.05 -13.30 -17.60
CA LEU A 64 2.84 -11.88 -17.27
C LEU A 64 4.04 -11.01 -17.65
N GLY A 65 5.25 -11.40 -17.26
CA GLY A 65 6.46 -10.65 -17.58
C GLY A 65 6.74 -10.54 -19.09
N LEU A 66 6.43 -11.60 -19.84
CA LEU A 66 6.56 -11.59 -21.29
C LEU A 66 5.48 -10.73 -21.97
N LEU A 67 4.27 -10.72 -21.41
CA LEU A 67 3.18 -9.90 -21.92
C LEU A 67 3.43 -8.41 -21.67
N GLU A 68 3.94 -8.04 -20.50
CA GLU A 68 4.32 -6.66 -20.17
C GLU A 68 5.41 -6.12 -21.11
N GLN A 69 6.33 -6.98 -21.58
CA GLN A 69 7.32 -6.59 -22.58
C GLN A 69 6.74 -6.44 -24.00
N LYS A 70 5.72 -7.25 -24.34
CA LYS A 70 5.10 -7.24 -25.68
C LYS A 70 4.04 -6.19 -25.84
N VAL A 71 3.33 -5.84 -24.76
CA VAL A 71 2.26 -4.85 -24.77
C VAL A 71 2.84 -3.55 -24.23
N GLU A 72 3.32 -2.71 -25.15
CA GLU A 72 3.91 -1.42 -24.79
C GLU A 72 2.96 -0.58 -23.92
N LYS A 73 3.53 0.14 -22.95
CA LYS A 73 2.80 0.99 -22.01
C LYS A 73 1.65 0.26 -21.31
N SER A 74 1.88 -0.98 -20.92
CA SER A 74 0.92 -1.75 -20.14
C SER A 74 1.56 -2.31 -18.88
N ARG A 75 0.72 -2.55 -17.88
CA ARG A 75 1.08 -3.30 -16.68
C ARG A 75 -0.04 -4.24 -16.29
N PHE A 76 0.33 -5.39 -15.78
CA PHE A 76 -0.62 -6.36 -15.23
C PHE A 76 -0.65 -6.21 -13.72
N CYS A 77 -1.85 -6.01 -13.17
CA CYS A 77 -2.07 -5.88 -11.74
C CYS A 77 -3.11 -6.90 -11.28
N ARG A 78 -2.78 -7.68 -10.25
CA ARG A 78 -3.76 -8.55 -9.62
C ARG A 78 -4.77 -7.69 -8.85
N VAL A 79 -6.04 -8.04 -8.92
CA VAL A 79 -7.15 -7.23 -8.38
C VAL A 79 -7.06 -6.96 -6.87
N ASP A 80 -6.32 -7.77 -6.13
CA ASP A 80 -6.10 -7.65 -4.68
C ASP A 80 -4.71 -7.11 -4.31
N SER A 81 -3.96 -6.58 -5.28
CA SER A 81 -2.62 -6.03 -5.01
C SER A 81 -2.62 -4.62 -4.42
N ASP A 82 -3.70 -3.88 -4.61
CA ASP A 82 -3.96 -2.58 -4.00
C ASP A 82 -5.47 -2.29 -4.03
N VAL A 83 -5.90 -1.20 -3.39
CA VAL A 83 -7.28 -0.71 -3.56
C VAL A 83 -7.51 -0.29 -5.02
N ILE A 84 -8.74 -0.49 -5.50
CA ILE A 84 -9.05 -0.35 -6.93
C ILE A 84 -8.71 1.04 -7.49
N ASP A 85 -8.85 2.10 -6.69
CA ASP A 85 -8.54 3.47 -7.09
C ASP A 85 -7.03 3.71 -7.27
N ASN A 86 -6.19 2.95 -6.58
CA ASN A 86 -4.76 2.96 -6.76
C ASN A 86 -4.30 2.08 -7.93
N LEU A 87 -5.03 1.00 -8.23
CA LEU A 87 -4.71 0.14 -9.36
C LEU A 87 -4.85 0.87 -10.69
N ILE A 88 -5.90 1.68 -10.84
CA ILE A 88 -6.12 2.50 -12.03
C ILE A 88 -6.29 3.95 -11.61
N ARG A 89 -5.16 4.65 -11.45
CA ARG A 89 -5.16 6.07 -11.06
C ARG A 89 -5.58 6.95 -12.21
N LYS A 90 -6.78 7.47 -12.17
CA LYS A 90 -7.30 8.41 -13.19
C LYS A 90 -7.04 9.87 -12.83
N GLU A 91 -6.96 10.18 -11.55
CA GLU A 91 -6.70 11.52 -11.03
C GLU A 91 -5.54 11.49 -10.05
N SER A 92 -5.00 12.66 -9.72
CA SER A 92 -4.09 12.79 -8.58
C SER A 92 -4.84 12.33 -7.33
N ALA A 93 -4.19 11.52 -6.49
CA ALA A 93 -4.78 11.08 -5.24
C ALA A 93 -5.34 12.30 -4.49
N LYS A 94 -6.60 12.22 -4.03
CA LYS A 94 -7.14 13.22 -3.12
C LYS A 94 -6.21 13.27 -1.92
N ASN A 95 -5.74 14.45 -1.56
CA ASN A 95 -4.96 14.62 -0.36
C ASN A 95 -5.82 14.16 0.82
N GLU A 96 -5.28 13.25 1.61
CA GLU A 96 -5.91 12.89 2.86
C GLU A 96 -5.89 14.10 3.80
N GLU A 97 -7.03 14.39 4.41
CA GLU A 97 -7.18 15.50 5.36
C GLU A 97 -6.67 15.11 6.77
N ILE A 98 -5.66 14.25 6.87
CA ILE A 98 -5.07 13.84 8.14
C ILE A 98 -3.62 14.31 8.24
N THR A 99 -3.24 14.86 9.39
CA THR A 99 -1.86 15.27 9.67
C THR A 99 -0.96 14.08 9.92
N ASP A 100 0.37 14.26 9.85
CA ASP A 100 1.32 13.18 10.11
C ASP A 100 1.17 12.63 11.55
N SER A 101 0.97 13.50 12.54
CA SER A 101 0.72 13.12 13.93
C SER A 101 -0.56 12.29 14.09
N GLN A 102 -1.64 12.69 13.43
CA GLN A 102 -2.89 11.93 13.39
C GLN A 102 -2.69 10.59 12.70
N ARG A 103 -1.93 10.55 11.60
CA ARG A 103 -1.59 9.34 10.87
C ARG A 103 -0.89 8.32 11.76
N ASP A 104 0.10 8.75 12.53
CA ASP A 104 0.84 7.89 13.44
C ASP A 104 -0.05 7.35 14.57
N THR A 105 -0.90 8.21 15.14
CA THR A 105 -1.86 7.83 16.19
C THR A 105 -2.85 6.79 15.66
N PHE A 106 -3.47 7.06 14.51
CA PHE A 106 -4.44 6.14 13.92
C PHE A 106 -3.79 4.85 13.42
N SER A 107 -2.57 4.91 12.87
CA SER A 107 -1.82 3.72 12.48
C SER A 107 -1.59 2.81 13.68
N THR A 108 -1.19 3.38 14.81
CA THR A 108 -1.00 2.63 16.05
C THR A 108 -2.30 2.03 16.56
N LEU A 109 -3.39 2.79 16.56
CA LEU A 109 -4.72 2.34 16.94
C LEU A 109 -5.16 1.14 16.10
N PHE A 110 -5.19 1.28 14.77
CA PHE A 110 -5.65 0.22 13.89
C PHE A 110 -4.72 -0.99 13.91
N LYS A 111 -3.40 -0.78 13.96
CA LYS A 111 -2.41 -1.87 14.03
C LYS A 111 -2.55 -2.68 15.31
N SER A 112 -2.89 -2.06 16.45
CA SER A 112 -3.10 -2.75 17.72
C SER A 112 -4.29 -3.73 17.71
N GLN A 113 -5.23 -3.56 16.79
CA GLN A 113 -6.40 -4.43 16.63
C GLN A 113 -6.14 -5.64 15.72
N ILE A 114 -5.02 -5.66 15.00
CA ILE A 114 -4.68 -6.79 14.13
C ILE A 114 -4.12 -7.91 15.00
N PRO A 115 -4.68 -9.13 14.92
CA PRO A 115 -4.13 -10.26 15.67
C PRO A 115 -2.74 -10.61 15.16
N SER A 116 -1.87 -11.08 16.04
CA SER A 116 -0.57 -11.61 15.63
C SER A 116 -0.77 -12.89 14.82
N ILE A 117 -0.32 -12.85 13.58
CA ILE A 117 -0.36 -14.00 12.66
C ILE A 117 1.08 -14.37 12.33
N GLU A 118 1.43 -15.65 12.53
CA GLU A 118 2.77 -16.14 12.29
C GLU A 118 3.17 -15.92 10.82
N LYS A 119 4.36 -15.38 10.60
CA LYS A 119 4.92 -15.06 9.27
C LYS A 119 4.07 -14.10 8.43
N CYS A 120 3.32 -13.21 9.08
CA CYS A 120 2.57 -12.16 8.42
C CYS A 120 2.88 -10.80 9.06
N ASP A 121 3.26 -9.83 8.23
CA ASP A 121 3.44 -8.43 8.62
C ASP A 121 2.31 -7.57 8.04
N PHE A 122 1.74 -6.70 8.88
CA PHE A 122 0.72 -5.77 8.46
C PHE A 122 1.21 -4.33 8.59
N ASN A 123 1.06 -3.59 7.51
CA ASN A 123 1.21 -2.14 7.50
C ASN A 123 -0.17 -1.48 7.37
N VAL A 124 -0.33 -0.30 7.96
CA VAL A 124 -1.58 0.46 7.87
C VAL A 124 -1.37 1.64 6.93
N ALA A 125 -2.32 1.84 6.04
CA ALA A 125 -2.40 2.99 5.15
C ALA A 125 -3.80 3.62 5.23
N PHE A 126 -3.91 4.86 4.84
CA PHE A 126 -5.16 5.62 4.81
C PHE A 126 -5.43 6.08 3.38
N ALA A 127 -6.68 5.98 2.95
CA ALA A 127 -7.10 6.44 1.64
C ALA A 127 -8.54 6.97 1.70
N ALA A 128 -8.78 8.11 1.06
CA ALA A 128 -10.13 8.59 0.83
C ALA A 128 -10.74 7.82 -0.35
N MET A 129 -11.59 6.84 -0.04
CA MET A 129 -12.34 6.05 -1.03
C MET A 129 -13.80 6.50 -1.07
N ASP A 130 -14.63 5.78 -1.84
CA ASP A 130 -16.07 5.99 -1.81
C ASP A 130 -16.65 5.75 -0.40
N GLU A 131 -17.60 6.58 0.06
CA GLU A 131 -18.19 6.45 1.40
C GLU A 131 -18.97 5.14 1.59
N THR A 132 -19.43 4.53 0.50
CA THR A 132 -20.15 3.25 0.48
C THR A 132 -19.21 2.05 0.30
N ALA A 133 -17.93 2.30 -0.01
CA ALA A 133 -16.93 1.25 -0.08
C ALA A 133 -16.65 0.68 1.33
N ALA A 134 -15.90 -0.42 1.39
CA ALA A 134 -15.58 -1.00 2.69
C ALA A 134 -14.80 -0.04 3.60
N PRO A 135 -15.01 -0.10 4.92
CA PRO A 135 -14.27 0.70 5.89
C PRO A 135 -12.77 0.37 5.92
N ALA A 136 -12.41 -0.84 5.57
CA ALA A 136 -11.03 -1.29 5.49
C ALA A 136 -10.87 -2.37 4.41
N VAL A 137 -9.72 -2.36 3.74
CA VAL A 137 -9.35 -3.32 2.68
C VAL A 137 -7.95 -3.85 2.96
N ILE A 138 -7.77 -5.17 2.91
CA ILE A 138 -6.46 -5.81 3.05
C ILE A 138 -5.97 -6.15 1.64
N THR A 139 -4.76 -5.72 1.30
CA THR A 139 -4.14 -5.98 0.00
C THR A 139 -2.74 -6.56 0.18
N GLN A 140 -2.22 -7.25 -0.84
CA GLN A 140 -0.88 -7.83 -0.82
C GLN A 140 -0.07 -7.30 -2.00
N SER A 141 1.10 -6.71 -1.73
CA SER A 141 1.97 -6.14 -2.76
C SER A 141 2.24 -7.12 -3.91
N GLU A 142 1.97 -6.68 -5.13
CA GLU A 142 2.22 -7.44 -6.36
C GLU A 142 3.69 -7.87 -6.47
N TYR A 143 4.61 -6.96 -6.16
CA TYR A 143 6.04 -7.23 -6.24
C TYR A 143 6.47 -8.36 -5.30
N MET A 144 6.14 -8.28 -4.01
CA MET A 144 6.52 -9.29 -3.03
C MET A 144 5.92 -10.65 -3.35
N ARG A 145 4.67 -10.65 -3.80
CA ARG A 145 3.98 -11.87 -4.20
C ARG A 145 4.65 -12.54 -5.40
N ARG A 146 4.93 -11.77 -6.48
CA ARG A 146 5.62 -12.30 -7.67
C ARG A 146 7.02 -12.83 -7.32
N MET A 147 7.75 -12.15 -6.44
CA MET A 147 9.07 -12.62 -5.98
C MET A 147 8.97 -13.96 -5.27
N LYS A 148 7.98 -14.15 -4.39
CA LYS A 148 7.76 -15.43 -3.70
C LYS A 148 7.33 -16.54 -4.67
N GLU A 149 6.43 -16.27 -5.60
CA GLU A 149 6.00 -17.23 -6.62
C GLU A 149 7.18 -17.69 -7.49
N MET A 150 8.04 -16.75 -7.90
CA MET A 150 9.25 -17.07 -8.65
C MET A 150 10.24 -17.90 -7.82
N ALA A 151 10.42 -17.56 -6.54
CA ALA A 151 11.30 -18.29 -5.64
C ALA A 151 10.84 -19.75 -5.43
N ALA A 152 9.55 -19.99 -5.36
CA ALA A 152 8.98 -21.33 -5.23
C ALA A 152 9.26 -22.23 -6.44
N LEU A 153 9.50 -21.64 -7.61
CA LEU A 153 9.75 -22.36 -8.86
C LEU A 153 11.25 -22.53 -9.18
N GLN A 154 12.15 -21.82 -8.49
CA GLN A 154 13.59 -21.86 -8.74
C GLN A 154 14.35 -22.45 -7.55
N PRO A 155 14.96 -23.65 -7.66
CA PRO A 155 15.84 -24.18 -6.65
C PRO A 155 17.02 -23.22 -6.39
N GLY A 156 17.21 -22.80 -5.14
CA GLY A 156 18.28 -21.87 -4.74
C GLY A 156 17.82 -20.45 -4.40
N MET A 157 16.58 -20.08 -4.67
CA MET A 157 15.97 -18.79 -4.24
C MET A 157 15.10 -18.93 -2.97
N ASN A 158 15.31 -19.95 -2.16
CA ASN A 158 14.50 -20.26 -0.97
C ASN A 158 14.40 -19.10 0.04
N PHE A 159 15.38 -18.20 0.07
CA PHE A 159 15.38 -17.03 0.97
C PHE A 159 14.10 -16.18 0.84
N TYR A 160 13.62 -15.93 -0.38
CA TYR A 160 12.40 -15.14 -0.58
C TYR A 160 11.13 -15.88 -0.14
N GLY A 161 11.13 -17.24 -0.22
CA GLY A 161 10.02 -18.08 0.24
C GLY A 161 9.87 -18.09 1.76
N GLU A 162 10.95 -17.81 2.52
CA GLU A 162 10.96 -17.76 3.99
C GLU A 162 10.59 -16.38 4.56
N LEU A 163 10.57 -15.33 3.72
CA LEU A 163 10.19 -14.00 4.17
C LEU A 163 8.72 -13.97 4.61
N PRO A 164 8.38 -13.19 5.65
CA PRO A 164 6.99 -12.98 6.03
C PRO A 164 6.15 -12.45 4.87
N ASP A 165 4.87 -12.80 4.85
CA ASP A 165 3.92 -12.18 3.96
C ASP A 165 3.64 -10.75 4.44
N SER A 166 3.75 -9.78 3.55
CA SER A 166 3.47 -8.37 3.86
C SER A 166 2.12 -7.99 3.28
N TYR A 167 1.25 -7.53 4.17
CA TYR A 167 -0.08 -7.05 3.83
C TYR A 167 -0.21 -5.56 4.14
N MET A 168 -1.04 -4.87 3.36
CA MET A 168 -1.45 -3.50 3.60
C MET A 168 -2.90 -3.50 4.06
N LEU A 169 -3.17 -2.96 5.25
CA LEU A 169 -4.51 -2.64 5.73
C LEU A 169 -4.80 -1.19 5.37
N THR A 170 -5.55 -0.96 4.30
CA THR A 170 -5.95 0.39 3.88
C THR A 170 -7.27 0.74 4.54
N ILE A 171 -7.28 1.80 5.33
CA ILE A 171 -8.43 2.33 6.03
C ILE A 171 -9.09 3.42 5.17
N ASN A 172 -10.38 3.28 4.94
CA ASN A 172 -11.17 4.26 4.16
C ASN A 172 -11.57 5.45 5.03
N THR A 173 -10.84 6.55 4.90
CA THR A 173 -11.08 7.77 5.71
C THR A 173 -12.41 8.47 5.38
N SER A 174 -13.03 8.16 4.25
CA SER A 174 -14.35 8.69 3.88
C SER A 174 -15.50 7.90 4.50
N HIS A 175 -15.28 6.66 4.96
CA HIS A 175 -16.33 5.81 5.49
C HIS A 175 -16.88 6.35 6.83
N PRO A 176 -18.22 6.45 7.03
CA PRO A 176 -18.82 7.07 8.22
C PRO A 176 -18.34 6.47 9.55
N VAL A 177 -18.23 5.13 9.62
CA VAL A 177 -17.75 4.45 10.84
C VAL A 177 -16.29 4.80 11.13
N VAL A 178 -15.45 4.88 10.10
CA VAL A 178 -14.04 5.27 10.28
C VAL A 178 -13.92 6.71 10.74
N LYS A 179 -14.69 7.64 10.14
CA LYS A 179 -14.75 9.03 10.60
C LYS A 179 -15.12 9.12 12.08
N THR A 180 -16.15 8.39 12.52
CA THR A 180 -16.54 8.35 13.94
C THR A 180 -15.38 7.86 14.83
N ILE A 181 -14.72 6.76 14.46
CA ILE A 181 -13.57 6.24 15.23
C ILE A 181 -12.43 7.26 15.30
N MET A 182 -12.12 7.92 14.19
CA MET A 182 -11.06 8.92 14.13
C MET A 182 -11.41 10.15 14.99
N ASP A 183 -12.67 10.65 14.92
CA ASP A 183 -13.15 11.77 15.70
C ASP A 183 -13.14 11.47 17.21
N GLU A 184 -13.63 10.28 17.61
CA GLU A 184 -13.60 9.85 19.01
C GLU A 184 -12.16 9.70 19.53
N THR A 185 -11.24 9.15 18.73
CA THR A 185 -9.83 9.05 19.07
C THR A 185 -9.19 10.41 19.24
N GLN A 186 -9.45 11.34 18.30
CA GLN A 186 -8.94 12.71 18.37
C GLN A 186 -9.46 13.45 19.63
N ASN A 187 -10.73 13.27 19.95
CA ASN A 187 -11.32 13.85 21.15
C ASN A 187 -10.76 13.27 22.45
N ALA A 188 -10.43 11.98 22.46
CA ALA A 188 -9.94 11.28 23.65
C ALA A 188 -8.46 11.57 23.95
N VAL A 189 -7.60 11.57 22.92
CA VAL A 189 -6.15 11.62 23.11
C VAL A 189 -5.44 12.68 22.27
N GLY A 190 -6.14 13.39 21.39
CA GLY A 190 -5.52 14.31 20.42
C GLY A 190 -4.68 15.40 21.10
N ALA A 191 -5.19 16.02 22.18
CA ALA A 191 -4.47 17.07 22.89
C ALA A 191 -3.16 16.57 23.52
N ASP A 192 -3.14 15.34 24.04
CA ASP A 192 -1.95 14.74 24.63
C ASP A 192 -0.93 14.38 23.54
N VAL A 193 -1.41 13.84 22.41
CA VAL A 193 -0.56 13.52 21.26
C VAL A 193 0.07 14.80 20.69
N ASP A 194 -0.71 15.87 20.52
CA ASP A 194 -0.20 17.14 20.00
C ASP A 194 0.88 17.73 20.90
N GLN A 195 0.72 17.64 22.23
CA GLN A 195 1.74 18.07 23.18
C GLN A 195 3.03 17.23 23.11
N LEU A 196 2.89 15.91 23.01
CA LEU A 196 4.04 14.99 22.89
C LEU A 196 4.76 15.18 21.55
N THR A 197 4.01 15.35 20.46
CA THR A 197 4.58 15.65 19.14
C THR A 197 5.35 16.96 19.16
N ALA A 198 4.81 18.02 19.75
CA ALA A 198 5.52 19.29 19.87
C ALA A 198 6.83 19.17 20.67
N LYS A 199 6.84 18.35 21.74
CA LYS A 199 8.08 18.06 22.49
C LYS A 199 9.08 17.29 21.66
N LEU A 200 8.63 16.24 20.97
CA LEU A 200 9.47 15.43 20.09
C LEU A 200 10.10 16.28 18.98
N ASP A 201 9.32 17.16 18.35
CA ASP A 201 9.80 18.06 17.31
C ASP A 201 10.86 19.03 17.85
N ALA A 202 10.66 19.55 19.06
CA ALA A 202 11.65 20.39 19.71
C ALA A 202 12.97 19.63 19.99
N VAL A 203 12.90 18.41 20.50
CA VAL A 203 14.07 17.55 20.73
C VAL A 203 14.76 17.21 19.41
N ASN A 204 14.02 16.81 18.38
CA ASN A 204 14.55 16.51 17.05
C ASN A 204 15.22 17.74 16.41
N ALA A 205 14.69 18.94 16.63
CA ALA A 205 15.32 20.18 16.16
C ALA A 205 16.68 20.41 16.81
N VAL A 206 16.79 20.15 18.12
CA VAL A 206 18.07 20.22 18.85
C VAL A 206 19.05 19.17 18.34
N ILE A 207 18.63 17.91 18.23
CA ILE A 207 19.46 16.82 17.67
C ILE A 207 19.99 17.21 16.29
N LYS A 208 19.10 17.68 15.42
CA LYS A 208 19.49 18.12 14.08
C LYS A 208 20.48 19.27 14.11
N ALA A 209 20.25 20.28 14.94
CA ALA A 209 21.18 21.42 15.09
C ALA A 209 22.57 20.96 15.54
N ILE A 210 22.65 20.03 16.52
CA ILE A 210 23.91 19.46 16.99
C ILE A 210 24.61 18.71 15.84
N ARG A 211 23.90 17.83 15.12
CA ARG A 211 24.45 17.06 14.00
C ARG A 211 24.92 17.95 12.86
N ASP A 212 24.18 19.03 12.57
CA ASP A 212 24.56 20.01 11.54
C ASP A 212 25.85 20.78 11.87
N THR A 213 26.30 20.79 13.12
CA THR A 213 27.60 21.40 13.48
C THR A 213 28.82 20.56 13.07
N ASP A 214 28.62 19.28 12.72
CA ASP A 214 29.68 18.35 12.25
C ASP A 214 29.78 18.29 10.71
N LYS A 215 29.36 19.32 10.00
CA LYS A 215 29.41 19.37 8.51
C LYS A 215 30.81 19.16 7.94
N ASP A 216 31.85 19.43 8.71
CA ASP A 216 33.24 19.29 8.26
C ASP A 216 33.85 17.91 8.55
N GLY A 217 33.08 16.96 9.11
CA GLY A 217 33.54 15.59 9.41
C GLY A 217 34.66 15.52 10.45
N LYS A 218 34.82 16.55 11.29
CA LYS A 218 35.82 16.60 12.36
C LYS A 218 35.38 15.93 13.64
N GLY A 219 34.13 15.52 13.71
CA GLY A 219 33.47 14.94 14.88
C GLY A 219 32.98 16.02 15.86
N LEU A 220 31.94 15.65 16.62
CA LEU A 220 31.40 16.50 17.69
C LEU A 220 32.38 16.53 18.87
N ASP A 221 32.50 17.70 19.56
CA ASP A 221 33.20 17.78 20.84
C ASP A 221 32.45 17.00 21.93
N GLU A 222 33.12 16.74 23.07
CA GLU A 222 32.55 15.90 24.14
C GLU A 222 31.28 16.48 24.76
N GLU A 223 31.15 17.81 24.81
CA GLU A 223 29.98 18.49 25.35
C GLU A 223 28.77 18.26 24.45
N LYS A 224 28.93 18.42 23.12
CA LYS A 224 27.89 18.16 22.13
C LYS A 224 27.53 16.68 22.02
N LYS A 225 28.48 15.76 22.20
CA LYS A 225 28.20 14.33 22.26
C LYS A 225 27.32 13.98 23.47
N GLN A 226 27.60 14.58 24.62
CA GLN A 226 26.78 14.37 25.82
C GLN A 226 25.39 14.98 25.67
N GLU A 227 25.28 16.18 25.08
CA GLU A 227 24.00 16.81 24.81
C GLU A 227 23.17 16.00 23.79
N LEU A 228 23.81 15.47 22.73
CA LEU A 228 23.19 14.60 21.77
C LEU A 228 22.65 13.33 22.43
N ALA A 229 23.48 12.63 23.21
CA ALA A 229 23.08 11.41 23.89
C ALA A 229 21.94 11.63 24.91
N LYS A 230 21.91 12.78 25.57
CA LYS A 230 20.81 13.16 26.47
C LYS A 230 19.50 13.33 25.67
N ASN A 231 19.51 14.09 24.61
CA ASN A 231 18.30 14.36 23.79
C ASN A 231 17.82 13.11 23.01
N GLU A 232 18.71 12.17 22.67
CA GLU A 232 18.31 10.88 22.06
C GLU A 232 17.70 9.91 23.08
N SER A 233 17.85 10.16 24.38
CA SER A 233 17.30 9.34 25.47
C SER A 233 15.99 9.87 26.05
N GLU A 234 15.60 11.09 25.72
CA GLU A 234 14.31 11.68 26.08
C GLU A 234 13.18 11.24 25.14
#